data_b81a0fe8dae7c51b8981fa4e3edc15d6
#
_entry.id   b81a0fe8dae7c51b8981fa4e3edc15d6
#
_cell.length_a   1.000
_cell.length_b   1.000
_cell.length_c   1.000
_cell.angle_alpha   90.00
_cell.angle_beta   90.00
_cell.angle_gamma   90.00
#
_symmetry.space_group_name_H-M   'P 1'
#
loop_
_entity.id
_entity.type
_entity.pdbx_description
1 polymer ?
#
loop_
_entity_poly.entity_id
_entity_poly.type
_entity_poly.pdbx_seq_one_letter_code
_entity_poly.pdbx_strand_id
1 'polypeptide(L)'
;RLIRKVFVPEDGYVFLDADYSQIELRVLAHMSGDEKLIQAYREAEDIHRLTASQVFHVPFDEVTDLQRRNAKAVNFGIVYGISSFGLSQDLSITRKEAAEYIEKYFETYPKIKGFLDGLVADGKEKGYVSTMLGRRRPIPELKSGNFMQRTL
;
A
#
# COMPACT_ATOMS: atom_id res chain seq x y z
N ARG A 1 -9.17 0.95 21.96
CA ARG A 1 -7.99 1.39 22.77
C ARG A 1 -8.12 1.04 24.25
N LEU A 2 -9.33 1.04 24.85
CA LEU A 2 -9.54 0.73 26.26
C LEU A 2 -9.19 -0.73 26.59
N ILE A 3 -9.49 -1.67 25.70
CA ILE A 3 -9.24 -3.09 25.93
C ILE A 3 -7.74 -3.40 26.13
N ARG A 4 -6.83 -2.62 25.57
CA ARG A 4 -5.39 -2.80 25.76
C ARG A 4 -4.96 -2.58 27.23
N LYS A 5 -5.73 -1.82 28.00
CA LYS A 5 -5.43 -1.52 29.42
C LYS A 5 -5.70 -2.68 30.36
N VAL A 6 -6.43 -3.73 29.91
CA VAL A 6 -6.69 -4.93 30.73
C VAL A 6 -5.53 -5.91 30.69
N PHE A 7 -4.63 -5.74 29.74
CA PHE A 7 -3.40 -6.54 29.67
C PHE A 7 -2.32 -5.82 30.49
N VAL A 8 -1.90 -6.43 31.57
CA VAL A 8 -0.84 -5.94 32.44
C VAL A 8 0.27 -6.98 32.53
N PRO A 9 1.56 -6.59 32.55
CA PRO A 9 2.63 -7.54 32.77
C PRO A 9 2.62 -8.01 34.22
N GLU A 10 3.21 -9.17 34.46
CA GLU A 10 3.50 -9.65 35.82
C GLU A 10 4.53 -8.72 36.49
N ASP A 11 4.55 -8.70 37.85
CA ASP A 11 5.50 -7.89 38.60
C ASP A 11 6.96 -8.22 38.22
N GLY A 12 7.73 -7.21 37.90
CA GLY A 12 9.12 -7.36 37.41
C GLY A 12 9.25 -7.62 35.89
N TYR A 13 8.16 -7.74 35.17
CA TYR A 13 8.15 -7.88 33.70
C TYR A 13 7.62 -6.64 32.99
N VAL A 14 7.91 -6.52 31.70
CA VAL A 14 7.40 -5.46 30.83
C VAL A 14 6.89 -6.07 29.54
N PHE A 15 5.89 -5.44 28.91
CA PHE A 15 5.54 -5.76 27.53
C PHE A 15 6.57 -5.15 26.59
N LEU A 16 7.06 -5.95 25.66
CA LEU A 16 7.81 -5.49 24.50
C LEU A 16 6.89 -5.56 23.27
N ASP A 17 6.62 -4.40 22.69
CA ASP A 17 5.90 -4.29 21.41
C ASP A 17 6.89 -3.79 20.36
N ALA A 18 7.11 -4.57 19.30
CA ALA A 18 8.02 -4.25 18.22
C ALA A 18 7.32 -4.50 16.88
N ASP A 19 7.24 -3.46 16.05
CA ASP A 19 6.64 -3.53 14.72
C ASP A 19 7.61 -3.00 13.67
N TYR A 20 7.53 -3.57 12.47
CA TYR A 20 8.28 -3.07 11.32
C TYR A 20 7.62 -1.82 10.75
N SER A 21 8.37 -0.72 10.67
CA SER A 21 7.88 0.51 10.08
C SER A 21 7.57 0.32 8.58
N GLN A 22 6.27 0.24 8.26
CA GLN A 22 5.74 0.23 6.88
C GLN A 22 6.35 -0.86 5.99
N ILE A 23 6.50 -2.08 6.53
CA ILE A 23 7.20 -3.17 5.85
C ILE A 23 6.61 -3.51 4.49
N GLU A 24 5.29 -3.47 4.34
CA GLU A 24 4.60 -3.79 3.09
C GLU A 24 5.02 -2.85 1.95
N LEU A 25 5.09 -1.55 2.23
CA LEU A 25 5.51 -0.55 1.25
C LEU A 25 7.01 -0.64 0.92
N ARG A 26 7.84 -1.01 1.90
CA ARG A 26 9.28 -1.28 1.66
C ARG A 26 9.48 -2.52 0.79
N VAL A 27 8.69 -3.56 1.02
CA VAL A 27 8.67 -4.76 0.16
C VAL A 27 8.20 -4.41 -1.24
N LEU A 28 7.12 -3.61 -1.36
CA LEU A 28 6.64 -3.14 -2.66
C LEU A 28 7.72 -2.35 -3.41
N ALA A 29 8.40 -1.42 -2.75
CA ALA A 29 9.50 -0.64 -3.33
C ALA A 29 10.62 -1.56 -3.86
N HIS A 30 11.03 -2.53 -3.03
CA HIS A 30 12.08 -3.49 -3.40
C HIS A 30 11.67 -4.36 -4.58
N MET A 31 10.47 -4.97 -4.54
CA MET A 31 10.02 -5.92 -5.56
C MET A 31 9.69 -5.23 -6.90
N SER A 32 9.11 -4.03 -6.87
CA SER A 32 8.81 -3.26 -8.08
C SER A 32 10.07 -2.66 -8.71
N GLY A 33 11.13 -2.47 -7.93
CA GLY A 33 12.34 -1.76 -8.35
C GLY A 33 12.07 -0.29 -8.72
N ASP A 34 11.03 0.32 -8.15
CA ASP A 34 10.72 1.73 -8.38
C ASP A 34 11.75 2.60 -7.65
N GLU A 35 12.64 3.23 -8.43
CA GLU A 35 13.78 3.98 -7.89
C GLU A 35 13.33 5.18 -7.06
N LYS A 36 12.24 5.86 -7.45
CA LYS A 36 11.72 6.99 -6.71
C LYS A 36 11.19 6.56 -5.34
N LEU A 37 10.45 5.45 -5.29
CA LEU A 37 9.94 4.93 -4.03
C LEU A 37 11.07 4.39 -3.14
N ILE A 38 12.08 3.71 -3.72
CA ILE A 38 13.26 3.25 -2.99
C ILE A 38 14.01 4.45 -2.38
N GLN A 39 14.24 5.51 -3.17
CA GLN A 39 14.91 6.71 -2.71
C GLN A 39 14.11 7.42 -1.62
N ALA A 40 12.79 7.49 -1.77
CA ALA A 40 11.90 8.03 -0.77
C ALA A 40 12.07 7.34 0.60
N TYR A 41 12.22 6.02 0.61
CA TYR A 41 12.45 5.25 1.85
C TYR A 41 13.87 5.39 2.42
N ARG A 42 14.84 5.79 1.61
CA ARG A 42 16.21 6.04 2.08
C ARG A 42 16.38 7.42 2.70
N GLU A 43 15.66 8.41 2.19
CA GLU A 43 15.86 9.82 2.52
C GLU A 43 14.79 10.40 3.43
N ALA A 44 13.56 9.85 3.40
CA ALA A 44 12.44 10.42 4.11
C ALA A 44 12.10 9.66 5.39
N GLU A 45 11.97 10.38 6.50
CA GLU A 45 11.42 9.86 7.74
C GLU A 45 9.90 9.64 7.63
N ASP A 46 9.20 10.50 6.86
CA ASP A 46 7.75 10.45 6.66
C ASP A 46 7.39 10.23 5.19
N ILE A 47 7.32 8.96 4.79
CA ILE A 47 6.97 8.56 3.42
C ILE A 47 5.58 9.05 2.99
N HIS A 48 4.61 9.15 3.91
CA HIS A 48 3.27 9.59 3.55
C HIS A 48 3.24 11.09 3.25
N ARG A 49 4.03 11.88 3.98
CA ARG A 49 4.21 13.31 3.70
C ARG A 49 4.94 13.51 2.37
N LEU A 50 5.98 12.72 2.11
CA LEU A 50 6.71 12.78 0.84
C LEU A 50 5.81 12.39 -0.35
N THR A 51 5.06 11.29 -0.23
CA THR A 51 4.08 10.90 -1.26
C THR A 51 3.04 12.01 -1.49
N ALA A 52 2.54 12.64 -0.42
CA ALA A 52 1.61 13.76 -0.54
C ALA A 52 2.24 14.95 -1.29
N SER A 53 3.46 15.32 -0.94
CA SER A 53 4.22 16.37 -1.62
C SER A 53 4.33 16.11 -3.13
N GLN A 54 4.67 14.89 -3.51
CA GLN A 54 4.85 14.50 -4.91
C GLN A 54 3.52 14.39 -5.68
N VAL A 55 2.50 13.79 -5.09
CA VAL A 55 1.19 13.58 -5.72
C VAL A 55 0.39 14.88 -5.84
N PHE A 56 0.48 15.76 -4.84
CA PHE A 56 -0.24 17.03 -4.84
C PHE A 56 0.58 18.21 -5.38
N HIS A 57 1.86 17.98 -5.73
CA HIS A 57 2.79 19.00 -6.20
C HIS A 57 2.91 20.20 -5.25
N VAL A 58 3.01 19.92 -3.95
CA VAL A 58 3.21 20.93 -2.89
C VAL A 58 4.58 20.69 -2.22
N PRO A 59 5.26 21.75 -1.74
CA PRO A 59 6.47 21.59 -0.96
C PRO A 59 6.26 20.67 0.24
N PHE A 60 7.28 19.88 0.60
CA PHE A 60 7.19 18.90 1.69
C PHE A 60 6.70 19.53 3.02
N ASP A 61 7.21 20.72 3.34
CA ASP A 61 6.87 21.42 4.58
C ASP A 61 5.46 22.03 4.57
N GLU A 62 4.88 22.23 3.38
CA GLU A 62 3.53 22.79 3.20
C GLU A 62 2.45 21.70 3.10
N VAL A 63 2.82 20.41 3.14
CA VAL A 63 1.85 19.31 3.15
C VAL A 63 0.98 19.37 4.38
N THR A 64 -0.32 19.52 4.17
CA THR A 64 -1.31 19.52 5.25
C THR A 64 -1.53 18.12 5.84
N ASP A 65 -2.03 18.04 7.06
CA ASP A 65 -2.38 16.76 7.70
C ASP A 65 -3.44 15.98 6.91
N LEU A 66 -4.35 16.68 6.22
CA LEU A 66 -5.35 16.07 5.35
C LEU A 66 -4.69 15.40 4.14
N GLN A 67 -3.80 16.12 3.44
CA GLN A 67 -3.07 15.57 2.29
C GLN A 67 -2.20 14.37 2.70
N ARG A 68 -1.50 14.47 3.82
CA ARG A 68 -0.72 13.37 4.38
C ARG A 68 -1.59 12.15 4.69
N ARG A 69 -2.77 12.35 5.30
CA ARG A 69 -3.73 11.28 5.60
C ARG A 69 -4.25 10.64 4.31
N ASN A 70 -4.59 11.43 3.31
CA ASN A 70 -5.04 10.95 2.01
C ASN A 70 -3.95 10.13 1.32
N ALA A 71 -2.71 10.63 1.28
CA ALA A 71 -1.57 9.90 0.75
C ALA A 71 -1.33 8.57 1.49
N LYS A 72 -1.51 8.54 2.81
CA LYS A 72 -1.42 7.31 3.60
C LYS A 72 -2.47 6.30 3.17
N ALA A 73 -3.72 6.72 2.98
CA ALA A 73 -4.79 5.82 2.52
C ALA A 73 -4.52 5.30 1.10
N VAL A 74 -4.00 6.14 0.20
CA VAL A 74 -3.59 5.72 -1.15
C VAL A 74 -2.44 4.73 -1.09
N ASN A 75 -1.37 5.02 -0.34
CA ASN A 75 -0.20 4.15 -0.19
C ASN A 75 -0.61 2.74 0.25
N PHE A 76 -1.43 2.62 1.29
CA PHE A 76 -1.92 1.31 1.75
C PHE A 76 -2.93 0.71 0.77
N GLY A 77 -3.83 1.53 0.25
CA GLY A 77 -4.83 1.08 -0.71
C GLY A 77 -4.22 0.42 -1.93
N ILE A 78 -3.16 0.99 -2.49
CA ILE A 78 -2.45 0.43 -3.66
C ILE A 78 -1.88 -0.95 -3.35
N VAL A 79 -1.25 -1.15 -2.18
CA VAL A 79 -0.71 -2.46 -1.76
C VAL A 79 -1.81 -3.52 -1.71
N TYR A 80 -2.99 -3.15 -1.25
CA TYR A 80 -4.14 -4.05 -1.09
C TYR A 80 -5.11 -4.06 -2.27
N GLY A 81 -4.76 -3.42 -3.39
CA GLY A 81 -5.57 -3.43 -4.61
C GLY A 81 -6.86 -2.63 -4.52
N ILE A 82 -6.86 -1.51 -3.80
CA ILE A 82 -8.05 -0.68 -3.62
C ILE A 82 -8.58 -0.15 -4.96
N SER A 83 -9.89 -0.18 -5.13
CA SER A 83 -10.55 0.47 -6.25
C SER A 83 -10.81 1.96 -5.96
N SER A 84 -11.05 2.76 -7.02
CA SER A 84 -11.47 4.16 -6.85
C SER A 84 -12.76 4.30 -6.03
N PHE A 85 -13.63 3.29 -6.08
CA PHE A 85 -14.82 3.25 -5.22
C PHE A 85 -14.45 3.05 -3.74
N GLY A 86 -13.62 2.05 -3.42
CA GLY A 86 -13.16 1.81 -2.04
C GLY A 86 -12.45 3.03 -1.48
N LEU A 87 -11.51 3.61 -2.22
CA LEU A 87 -10.78 4.80 -1.80
C LEU A 87 -11.70 6.01 -1.58
N SER A 88 -12.73 6.18 -2.42
CA SER A 88 -13.70 7.27 -2.26
C SER A 88 -14.50 7.16 -0.97
N GLN A 89 -14.85 5.93 -0.56
CA GLN A 89 -15.53 5.68 0.72
C GLN A 89 -14.61 5.96 1.91
N ASP A 90 -13.36 5.48 1.84
CA ASP A 90 -12.38 5.64 2.94
C ASP A 90 -12.04 7.11 3.20
N LEU A 91 -11.94 7.91 2.15
CA LEU A 91 -11.58 9.32 2.23
C LEU A 91 -12.78 10.27 2.28
N SER A 92 -14.00 9.78 2.07
CA SER A 92 -15.22 10.61 1.94
C SER A 92 -15.09 11.66 0.84
N ILE A 93 -14.54 11.27 -0.32
CA ILE A 93 -14.38 12.08 -1.52
C ILE A 93 -15.16 11.49 -2.68
N THR A 94 -15.25 12.21 -3.79
CA THR A 94 -15.88 11.69 -5.01
C THR A 94 -15.06 10.55 -5.62
N ARG A 95 -15.72 9.63 -6.33
CA ARG A 95 -15.04 8.56 -7.05
C ARG A 95 -14.07 9.10 -8.12
N LYS A 96 -14.36 10.27 -8.68
CA LYS A 96 -13.49 10.93 -9.66
C LYS A 96 -12.20 11.39 -8.99
N GLU A 97 -12.28 12.08 -7.86
CA GLU A 97 -11.10 12.49 -7.08
C GLU A 97 -10.26 11.30 -6.63
N ALA A 98 -10.92 10.23 -6.18
CA ALA A 98 -10.20 9.00 -5.81
C ALA A 98 -9.46 8.37 -7.00
N ALA A 99 -10.06 8.36 -8.18
CA ALA A 99 -9.41 7.89 -9.40
C ALA A 99 -8.20 8.76 -9.78
N GLU A 100 -8.33 10.08 -9.70
CA GLU A 100 -7.24 11.03 -9.94
C GLU A 100 -6.07 10.82 -8.95
N TYR A 101 -6.35 10.53 -7.68
CA TYR A 101 -5.29 10.23 -6.69
C TYR A 101 -4.54 8.95 -7.03
N ILE A 102 -5.24 7.89 -7.45
CA ILE A 102 -4.62 6.62 -7.86
C ILE A 102 -3.77 6.83 -9.12
N GLU A 103 -4.27 7.59 -10.09
CA GLU A 103 -3.56 7.90 -11.33
C GLU A 103 -2.27 8.66 -11.05
N LYS A 104 -2.33 9.77 -10.30
CA LYS A 104 -1.17 10.55 -9.89
C LYS A 104 -0.14 9.74 -9.10
N TYR A 105 -0.60 8.81 -8.26
CA TYR A 105 0.30 7.89 -7.56
C TYR A 105 1.09 7.03 -8.55
N PHE A 106 0.45 6.46 -9.56
CA PHE A 106 1.13 5.64 -10.57
C PHE A 106 1.97 6.47 -11.55
N GLU A 107 1.61 7.73 -11.81
CA GLU A 107 2.49 8.66 -12.53
C GLU A 107 3.76 8.97 -11.73
N THR A 108 3.62 9.14 -10.42
CA THR A 108 4.74 9.40 -9.50
C THR A 108 5.67 8.19 -9.39
N TYR A 109 5.08 6.98 -9.30
CA TYR A 109 5.78 5.70 -9.14
C TYR A 109 5.44 4.73 -10.29
N PRO A 110 5.96 4.95 -11.49
CA PRO A 110 5.49 4.26 -12.70
C PRO A 110 5.77 2.76 -12.72
N LYS A 111 6.83 2.29 -12.05
CA LYS A 111 7.16 0.87 -12.01
C LYS A 111 6.21 0.05 -11.16
N ILE A 112 5.51 0.67 -10.19
CA ILE A 112 4.58 -0.04 -9.31
C ILE A 112 3.41 -0.62 -10.08
N LYS A 113 2.80 0.19 -10.98
CA LYS A 113 1.66 -0.30 -11.77
C LYS A 113 2.03 -1.51 -12.62
N GLY A 114 3.14 -1.41 -13.35
CA GLY A 114 3.63 -2.51 -14.19
C GLY A 114 3.95 -3.78 -13.38
N PHE A 115 4.51 -3.61 -12.19
CA PHE A 115 4.78 -4.71 -11.27
C PHE A 115 3.50 -5.40 -10.79
N LEU A 116 2.49 -4.64 -10.34
CA LEU A 116 1.21 -5.18 -9.87
C LEU A 116 0.44 -5.88 -11.00
N ASP A 117 0.37 -5.27 -12.17
CA ASP A 117 -0.25 -5.86 -13.36
C ASP A 117 0.48 -7.17 -13.76
N GLY A 118 1.81 -7.17 -13.67
CA GLY A 118 2.66 -8.34 -13.91
C GLY A 118 2.40 -9.48 -12.92
N LEU A 119 2.23 -9.19 -11.64
CA LEU A 119 1.88 -10.21 -10.62
C LEU A 119 0.55 -10.90 -10.94
N VAL A 120 -0.45 -10.13 -11.39
CA VAL A 120 -1.75 -10.69 -11.78
C VAL A 120 -1.63 -11.55 -13.05
N ALA A 121 -0.88 -11.09 -14.05
CA ALA A 121 -0.64 -11.85 -15.28
C ALA A 121 0.08 -13.17 -14.99
N ASP A 122 1.16 -13.11 -14.23
CA ASP A 122 1.94 -14.27 -13.79
C ASP A 122 1.10 -15.27 -12.97
N GLY A 123 0.30 -14.75 -12.04
CA GLY A 123 -0.60 -15.57 -11.23
C GLY A 123 -1.66 -16.29 -12.06
N LYS A 124 -2.19 -15.65 -13.11
CA LYS A 124 -3.11 -16.29 -14.07
C LYS A 124 -2.44 -17.39 -14.88
N GLU A 125 -1.22 -17.16 -15.34
CA GLU A 125 -0.46 -18.14 -16.13
C GLU A 125 -0.05 -19.34 -15.27
N LYS A 126 0.66 -19.08 -14.17
CA LYS A 126 1.26 -20.10 -13.30
C LYS A 126 0.23 -20.80 -12.41
N GLY A 127 -0.88 -20.13 -12.06
CA GLY A 127 -1.88 -20.61 -11.10
C GLY A 127 -1.46 -20.45 -9.64
N TYR A 128 -0.37 -19.72 -9.38
CA TYR A 128 0.11 -19.38 -8.04
C TYR A 128 0.92 -18.09 -8.08
N VAL A 129 1.06 -17.45 -6.92
CA VAL A 129 2.02 -16.36 -6.68
C VAL A 129 3.05 -16.81 -5.66
N SER A 130 4.22 -16.15 -5.65
CA SER A 130 5.32 -16.47 -4.75
C SER A 130 5.75 -15.21 -3.99
N THR A 131 6.13 -15.37 -2.71
CA THR A 131 6.82 -14.32 -1.97
C THR A 131 8.30 -14.24 -2.38
N MET A 132 9.00 -13.19 -1.94
CA MET A 132 10.45 -13.03 -2.15
C MET A 132 11.27 -14.26 -1.70
N LEU A 133 10.84 -14.93 -0.63
CA LEU A 133 11.51 -16.10 -0.06
C LEU A 133 10.99 -17.43 -0.62
N GLY A 134 10.23 -17.41 -1.74
CA GLY A 134 9.82 -18.58 -2.44
C GLY A 134 8.57 -19.31 -1.89
N ARG A 135 7.90 -18.78 -0.85
CA ARG A 135 6.62 -19.33 -0.41
C ARG A 135 5.58 -19.14 -1.51
N ARG A 136 4.91 -20.22 -1.91
CA ARG A 136 3.90 -20.20 -2.97
C ARG A 136 2.50 -20.23 -2.38
N ARG A 137 1.59 -19.43 -2.97
CA ARG A 137 0.15 -19.49 -2.73
C ARG A 137 -0.56 -19.83 -4.03
N PRO A 138 -1.24 -21.00 -4.14
CA PRO A 138 -2.11 -21.31 -5.26
C PRO A 138 -3.26 -20.28 -5.33
N ILE A 139 -3.62 -19.86 -6.56
CA ILE A 139 -4.74 -18.91 -6.79
C ILE A 139 -5.56 -19.44 -7.98
N PRO A 140 -6.28 -20.56 -7.81
CA PRO A 140 -7.12 -21.11 -8.88
C PRO A 140 -8.26 -20.17 -9.27
N GLU A 141 -8.69 -19.29 -8.36
CA GLU A 141 -9.76 -18.31 -8.54
C GLU A 141 -9.47 -17.35 -9.69
N LEU A 142 -8.21 -17.00 -9.95
CA LEU A 142 -7.82 -16.14 -11.07
C LEU A 142 -8.17 -16.68 -12.44
N LYS A 143 -8.37 -18.00 -12.55
CA LYS A 143 -8.79 -18.69 -13.80
C LYS A 143 -10.30 -18.90 -13.88
N SER A 144 -11.06 -18.52 -12.84
CA SER A 144 -12.51 -18.68 -12.82
C SER A 144 -13.19 -17.80 -13.87
N GLY A 145 -14.24 -18.32 -14.49
CA GLY A 145 -15.17 -17.55 -15.33
C GLY A 145 -16.00 -16.53 -14.54
N ASN A 146 -16.12 -16.72 -13.22
CA ASN A 146 -16.90 -15.84 -12.34
C ASN A 146 -16.07 -14.62 -11.93
N PHE A 147 -16.56 -13.43 -12.31
CA PHE A 147 -15.89 -12.15 -11.98
C PHE A 147 -15.70 -11.97 -10.46
N MET A 148 -16.71 -12.27 -9.65
CA MET A 148 -16.63 -12.12 -8.19
C MET A 148 -15.55 -12.99 -7.57
N GLN A 149 -15.33 -14.20 -8.07
CA GLN A 149 -14.26 -15.08 -7.59
C GLN A 149 -12.87 -14.58 -7.97
N ARG A 150 -12.75 -13.86 -9.09
CA ARG A 150 -11.45 -13.29 -9.52
C ARG A 150 -11.06 -12.03 -8.77
N THR A 151 -11.99 -11.39 -8.07
CA THR A 151 -11.78 -10.09 -7.38
C THR A 151 -11.74 -10.22 -5.86
N LEU A 152 -11.94 -11.41 -5.33
CA LEU A 152 -11.74 -11.75 -3.92
C LEU A 152 -10.26 -12.04 -3.63
#